data_f7de95751a0598109bb618b2dfbbc223
#
_entry.id   f7de95751a0598109bb618b2dfbbc223
#
_cell.length_a   1.000
_cell.length_b   1.000
_cell.length_c   1.000
_cell.angle_alpha   90.00
_cell.angle_beta   90.00
_cell.angle_gamma   90.00
#
_symmetry.space_group_name_H-M   'P 1'
#
loop_
_entity.id
_entity.type
_entity.pdbx_description
1 polymer ?
#
loop_
_entity_poly.entity_id
_entity_poly.type
_entity_poly.pdbx_seq_one_letter_code
_entity_poly.pdbx_strand_id
1 'polypeptide(L)'
;MILVMVVSMLVQGMLQSRFEKYSKVGLPTGMTGAEVAQKMLNDHGIYDVKIVPTRGMLTDHFNPQTKTVALSEGVYASRSVAAAAVAAHECGHAIQHSTGYLPIKIRTAIVPITNIGSKLSIPLILIVPSVSFILPKNFVPSLKSRSLL
;
A
#
# COMPACT_ATOMS: atom_id res chain seq x y z
N MET A 1 -4.37 18.16 8.95
CA MET A 1 -5.17 16.93 8.95
C MET A 1 -6.37 17.02 7.99
N ILE A 2 -7.27 18.00 8.14
CA ILE A 2 -8.49 18.13 7.31
C ILE A 2 -8.16 18.22 5.81
N LEU A 3 -7.17 19.03 5.40
CA LEU A 3 -6.75 19.17 4.01
C LEU A 3 -6.37 17.80 3.37
N VAL A 4 -5.59 17.00 4.10
CA VAL A 4 -5.15 15.65 3.62
C VAL A 4 -6.35 14.73 3.46
N MET A 5 -7.32 14.77 4.38
CA MET A 5 -8.54 13.97 4.28
C MET A 5 -9.37 14.38 3.06
N VAL A 6 -9.57 15.68 2.83
CA VAL A 6 -10.33 16.19 1.67
C VAL A 6 -9.66 15.79 0.36
N VAL A 7 -8.34 15.97 0.25
CA VAL A 7 -7.57 15.57 -0.94
C VAL A 7 -7.68 14.05 -1.17
N SER A 8 -7.55 13.24 -0.12
CA SER A 8 -7.69 11.78 -0.23
C SER A 8 -9.08 11.37 -0.71
N MET A 9 -10.14 11.99 -0.20
CA MET A 9 -11.53 11.71 -0.64
C MET A 9 -11.74 12.09 -2.11
N LEU A 10 -11.22 13.24 -2.55
CA LEU A 10 -11.31 13.68 -3.95
C LEU A 10 -10.58 12.71 -4.88
N VAL A 11 -9.35 12.30 -4.53
CA VAL A 11 -8.55 11.35 -5.33
C VAL A 11 -9.23 9.98 -5.41
N GLN A 12 -9.78 9.48 -4.29
CA GLN A 12 -10.51 8.21 -4.28
C GLN A 12 -11.77 8.28 -5.16
N GLY A 13 -12.56 9.37 -5.07
CA GLY A 13 -13.72 9.57 -5.91
C GLY A 13 -13.38 9.64 -7.40
N MET A 14 -12.30 10.33 -7.75
CA MET A 14 -11.80 10.37 -9.13
C MET A 14 -11.37 8.99 -9.64
N LEU A 15 -10.64 8.22 -8.82
CA LEU A 15 -10.19 6.88 -9.17
C LEU A 15 -11.37 5.94 -9.40
N GLN A 16 -12.34 5.94 -8.49
CA GLN A 16 -13.54 5.11 -8.61
C GLN A 16 -14.38 5.46 -9.84
N SER A 17 -14.58 6.75 -10.13
CA SER A 17 -15.27 7.21 -11.34
C SER A 17 -14.56 6.78 -12.62
N ARG A 18 -13.23 6.85 -12.65
CA ARG A 18 -12.43 6.38 -13.79
C ARG A 18 -12.53 4.86 -13.96
N PHE A 19 -12.40 4.11 -12.87
CA PHE A 19 -12.56 2.66 -12.88
C PHE A 19 -13.95 2.27 -13.43
N GLU A 20 -15.01 2.87 -12.93
CA GLU A 20 -16.38 2.60 -13.37
C GLU A 20 -16.60 2.94 -14.86
N LYS A 21 -16.02 4.06 -15.33
CA LYS A 21 -16.06 4.42 -16.76
C LYS A 21 -15.39 3.36 -17.63
N TYR A 22 -14.17 2.95 -17.29
CA TYR A 22 -13.38 2.03 -18.12
C TYR A 22 -13.71 0.55 -17.88
N SER A 23 -14.47 0.22 -16.84
CA SER A 23 -15.04 -1.12 -16.65
C SER A 23 -16.12 -1.46 -17.68
N LYS A 24 -16.75 -0.45 -18.26
CA LYS A 24 -17.74 -0.58 -19.33
C LYS A 24 -17.14 -0.65 -20.75
N VAL A 25 -15.84 -0.39 -20.86
CA VAL A 25 -15.10 -0.45 -22.13
C VAL A 25 -14.44 -1.81 -22.27
N GLY A 26 -14.84 -2.57 -23.28
CA GLY A 26 -14.26 -3.88 -23.58
C GLY A 26 -12.80 -3.77 -24.03
N LEU A 27 -11.98 -4.71 -23.60
CA LEU A 27 -10.60 -4.79 -24.07
C LEU A 27 -10.58 -5.31 -25.53
N PRO A 28 -9.92 -4.63 -26.47
CA PRO A 28 -9.93 -5.05 -27.90
C PRO A 28 -9.42 -6.49 -28.13
N THR A 29 -8.50 -6.96 -27.28
CA THR A 29 -7.98 -8.34 -27.34
C THR A 29 -8.94 -9.39 -26.81
N GLY A 30 -10.02 -9.00 -26.13
CA GLY A 30 -10.97 -9.90 -25.48
C GLY A 30 -10.41 -10.67 -24.30
N MET A 31 -9.20 -10.37 -23.83
CA MET A 31 -8.56 -11.05 -22.69
C MET A 31 -9.18 -10.61 -21.37
N THR A 32 -9.30 -11.53 -20.43
CA THR A 32 -9.64 -11.24 -19.04
C THR A 32 -8.47 -10.62 -18.29
N GLY A 33 -8.73 -9.99 -17.14
CA GLY A 33 -7.64 -9.47 -16.30
C GLY A 33 -6.63 -10.56 -15.89
N ALA A 34 -7.11 -11.78 -15.61
CA ALA A 34 -6.21 -12.91 -15.31
C ALA A 34 -5.33 -13.31 -16.50
N GLU A 35 -5.89 -13.34 -17.70
CA GLU A 35 -5.13 -13.64 -18.93
C GLU A 35 -4.10 -12.55 -19.26
N VAL A 36 -4.45 -11.27 -19.05
CA VAL A 36 -3.51 -10.15 -19.19
C VAL A 36 -2.37 -10.28 -18.18
N ALA A 37 -2.69 -10.58 -16.91
CA ALA A 37 -1.68 -10.81 -15.88
C ALA A 37 -0.73 -11.95 -16.24
N GLN A 38 -1.27 -13.10 -16.65
CA GLN A 38 -0.48 -14.27 -17.03
C GLN A 38 0.43 -13.97 -18.21
N LYS A 39 -0.12 -13.32 -19.25
CA LYS A 39 0.66 -12.92 -20.43
C LYS A 39 1.80 -11.99 -20.02
N MET A 40 1.52 -10.97 -19.23
CA MET A 40 2.52 -9.99 -18.81
C MET A 40 3.66 -10.63 -17.99
N LEU A 41 3.35 -11.55 -17.07
CA LEU A 41 4.35 -12.29 -16.31
C LEU A 41 5.21 -13.18 -17.22
N ASN A 42 4.58 -13.90 -18.15
CA ASN A 42 5.27 -14.77 -19.09
C ASN A 42 6.20 -13.98 -20.02
N ASP A 43 5.75 -12.84 -20.54
CA ASP A 43 6.53 -11.95 -21.41
C ASP A 43 7.80 -11.41 -20.69
N HIS A 44 7.78 -11.36 -19.34
CA HIS A 44 8.93 -10.99 -18.51
C HIS A 44 9.70 -12.18 -17.94
N GLY A 45 9.40 -13.41 -18.38
CA GLY A 45 10.10 -14.63 -17.94
C GLY A 45 9.80 -15.01 -16.49
N ILE A 46 8.68 -14.57 -15.91
CA ILE A 46 8.27 -14.86 -14.53
C ILE A 46 7.21 -15.95 -14.56
N TYR A 47 7.59 -17.16 -14.12
CA TYR A 47 6.72 -18.34 -14.14
C TYR A 47 6.36 -18.86 -12.75
N ASP A 48 6.96 -18.31 -11.70
CA ASP A 48 6.81 -18.72 -10.32
C ASP A 48 5.79 -17.90 -9.53
N VAL A 49 5.11 -16.96 -10.19
CA VAL A 49 4.03 -16.14 -9.63
C VAL A 49 2.67 -16.72 -10.04
N LYS A 50 1.82 -16.99 -9.04
CA LYS A 50 0.47 -17.51 -9.24
C LYS A 50 -0.55 -16.37 -9.31
N ILE A 51 -1.54 -16.51 -10.16
CA ILE A 51 -2.67 -15.58 -10.27
C ILE A 51 -3.89 -16.25 -9.68
N VAL A 52 -4.52 -15.62 -8.68
CA VAL A 52 -5.66 -16.17 -7.96
C VAL A 52 -6.78 -15.14 -7.83
N PRO A 53 -8.06 -15.56 -7.84
CA PRO A 53 -9.16 -14.68 -7.52
C PRO A 53 -9.21 -14.40 -6.02
N THR A 54 -9.60 -13.17 -5.66
CA THR A 54 -9.86 -12.76 -4.28
C THR A 54 -11.23 -12.12 -4.14
N ARG A 55 -11.85 -12.27 -2.98
CA ARG A 55 -13.16 -11.68 -2.68
C ARG A 55 -13.04 -10.21 -2.34
N GLY A 56 -14.07 -9.44 -2.68
CA GLY A 56 -14.18 -8.02 -2.41
C GLY A 56 -13.86 -7.15 -3.63
N MET A 57 -14.20 -5.87 -3.53
CA MET A 57 -13.88 -4.86 -4.56
C MET A 57 -12.59 -4.14 -4.17
N LEU A 58 -11.72 -3.88 -5.16
CA LEU A 58 -10.44 -3.18 -4.96
C LEU A 58 -9.53 -3.85 -3.93
N THR A 59 -9.57 -5.19 -3.87
CA THR A 59 -8.71 -6.00 -3.00
C THR A 59 -7.52 -6.58 -3.77
N ASP A 60 -7.32 -6.10 -4.98
CA ASP A 60 -6.22 -6.51 -5.86
C ASP A 60 -4.88 -6.19 -5.19
N HIS A 61 -3.97 -7.15 -5.19
CA HIS A 61 -2.64 -6.96 -4.62
C HIS A 61 -1.65 -8.03 -5.06
N PHE A 62 -0.37 -7.69 -5.07
CA PHE A 62 0.72 -8.65 -5.15
C PHE A 62 1.26 -8.98 -3.76
N ASN A 63 1.38 -10.27 -3.44
CA ASN A 63 2.02 -10.75 -2.23
C ASN A 63 3.39 -11.37 -2.56
N PRO A 64 4.49 -10.69 -2.18
CA PRO A 64 5.84 -11.17 -2.50
C PRO A 64 6.25 -12.41 -1.70
N GLN A 65 5.67 -12.66 -0.53
CA GLN A 65 6.02 -13.81 0.30
C GLN A 65 5.45 -15.11 -0.27
N THR A 66 4.21 -15.06 -0.76
CA THR A 66 3.54 -16.21 -1.39
C THR A 66 3.73 -16.25 -2.89
N LYS A 67 4.37 -15.25 -3.49
CA LYS A 67 4.50 -15.05 -4.94
C LYS A 67 3.16 -15.17 -5.65
N THR A 68 2.20 -14.37 -5.20
CA THR A 68 0.82 -14.45 -5.68
C THR A 68 0.31 -13.07 -6.06
N VAL A 69 -0.24 -12.95 -7.27
CA VAL A 69 -1.06 -11.83 -7.70
C VAL A 69 -2.52 -12.21 -7.44
N ALA A 70 -3.13 -11.58 -6.46
CA ALA A 70 -4.54 -11.76 -6.14
C ALA A 70 -5.35 -10.66 -6.85
N LEU A 71 -6.33 -11.05 -7.65
CA LEU A 71 -7.21 -10.15 -8.40
C LEU A 71 -8.64 -10.31 -7.90
N SER A 72 -9.31 -9.19 -7.64
CA SER A 72 -10.73 -9.18 -7.27
C SER A 72 -11.59 -9.83 -8.37
N GLU A 73 -12.73 -10.41 -8.00
CA GLU A 73 -13.61 -11.11 -8.95
C GLU A 73 -13.98 -10.24 -10.15
N GLY A 74 -14.23 -8.94 -9.91
CA GLY A 74 -14.53 -7.96 -10.95
C GLY A 74 -13.36 -7.63 -11.86
N VAL A 75 -12.13 -7.98 -11.49
CA VAL A 75 -10.91 -7.82 -12.31
C VAL A 75 -10.51 -9.15 -12.92
N TYR A 76 -10.51 -10.23 -12.16
CA TYR A 76 -10.04 -11.55 -12.57
C TYR A 76 -10.73 -12.06 -13.84
N ALA A 77 -12.07 -12.05 -13.86
CA ALA A 77 -12.87 -12.57 -14.96
C ALA A 77 -13.32 -11.52 -15.97
N SER A 78 -13.14 -10.24 -15.69
CA SER A 78 -13.61 -9.14 -16.53
C SER A 78 -12.69 -8.94 -17.75
N ARG A 79 -13.34 -8.64 -18.89
CA ARG A 79 -12.66 -8.35 -20.19
C ARG A 79 -12.62 -6.84 -20.48
N SER A 80 -12.58 -6.02 -19.45
CA SER A 80 -12.60 -4.57 -19.56
C SER A 80 -11.20 -3.95 -19.55
N VAL A 81 -11.10 -2.74 -20.07
CA VAL A 81 -9.87 -1.94 -20.03
C VAL A 81 -9.46 -1.67 -18.59
N ALA A 82 -10.42 -1.40 -17.68
CA ALA A 82 -10.12 -1.21 -16.26
C ALA A 82 -9.52 -2.47 -15.63
N ALA A 83 -10.07 -3.66 -15.90
CA ALA A 83 -9.56 -4.92 -15.39
C ALA A 83 -8.13 -5.19 -15.89
N ALA A 84 -7.87 -4.97 -17.17
CA ALA A 84 -6.54 -5.11 -17.74
C ALA A 84 -5.53 -4.15 -17.09
N ALA A 85 -5.92 -2.89 -16.82
CA ALA A 85 -5.06 -1.90 -16.20
C ALA A 85 -4.71 -2.27 -14.75
N VAL A 86 -5.68 -2.74 -13.95
CA VAL A 86 -5.44 -3.20 -12.57
C VAL A 86 -4.55 -4.45 -12.56
N ALA A 87 -4.85 -5.44 -13.40
CA ALA A 87 -4.06 -6.65 -13.52
C ALA A 87 -2.59 -6.33 -13.90
N ALA A 88 -2.39 -5.43 -14.86
CA ALA A 88 -1.06 -4.97 -15.27
C ALA A 88 -0.33 -4.23 -14.12
N HIS A 89 -1.04 -3.43 -13.32
CA HIS A 89 -0.48 -2.74 -12.17
C HIS A 89 0.08 -3.74 -11.13
N GLU A 90 -0.70 -4.75 -10.75
CA GLU A 90 -0.29 -5.76 -9.76
C GLU A 90 0.86 -6.64 -10.29
N CYS A 91 0.84 -6.98 -11.59
CA CYS A 91 1.96 -7.64 -12.24
C CYS A 91 3.22 -6.76 -12.29
N GLY A 92 3.05 -5.44 -12.43
CA GLY A 92 4.14 -4.48 -12.33
C GLY A 92 4.89 -4.60 -10.99
N HIS A 93 4.16 -4.79 -9.88
CA HIS A 93 4.75 -5.04 -8.56
C HIS A 93 5.50 -6.38 -8.51
N ALA A 94 4.98 -7.43 -9.14
CA ALA A 94 5.67 -8.72 -9.23
C ALA A 94 6.98 -8.60 -10.03
N ILE A 95 6.96 -7.90 -11.17
CA ILE A 95 8.14 -7.65 -12.01
C ILE A 95 9.18 -6.82 -11.25
N GLN A 96 8.77 -5.75 -10.59
CA GLN A 96 9.65 -4.91 -9.77
C GLN A 96 10.30 -5.71 -8.64
N HIS A 97 9.56 -6.64 -8.04
CA HIS A 97 10.07 -7.53 -7.00
C HIS A 97 11.09 -8.52 -7.55
N SER A 98 10.81 -9.16 -8.70
CA SER A 98 11.70 -10.14 -9.34
C SER A 98 13.00 -9.52 -9.85
N THR A 99 12.94 -8.28 -10.35
CA THR A 99 14.13 -7.52 -10.80
C THR A 99 14.91 -6.88 -9.66
N GLY A 100 14.46 -7.04 -8.41
CA GLY A 100 15.13 -6.48 -7.25
C GLY A 100 15.13 -4.95 -7.19
N TYR A 101 14.09 -4.31 -7.73
CA TYR A 101 13.95 -2.86 -7.78
C TYR A 101 14.14 -2.19 -6.42
N LEU A 102 15.18 -1.37 -6.32
CA LEU A 102 15.66 -0.79 -5.05
C LEU A 102 14.57 -0.07 -4.22
N PRO A 103 13.69 0.78 -4.78
CA PRO A 103 12.65 1.44 -4.00
C PRO A 103 11.69 0.48 -3.29
N ILE A 104 11.37 -0.68 -3.88
CA ILE A 104 10.53 -1.70 -3.22
C ILE A 104 11.29 -2.36 -2.05
N LYS A 105 12.58 -2.63 -2.20
CA LYS A 105 13.41 -3.16 -1.10
C LYS A 105 13.45 -2.19 0.07
N ILE A 106 13.64 -0.89 -0.20
CA ILE A 106 13.62 0.17 0.81
C ILE A 106 12.26 0.23 1.51
N ARG A 107 11.15 0.25 0.75
CA ARG A 107 9.80 0.23 1.32
C ARG A 107 9.58 -0.98 2.23
N THR A 108 9.96 -2.17 1.77
CA THR A 108 9.78 -3.42 2.54
C THR A 108 10.62 -3.42 3.84
N ALA A 109 11.78 -2.78 3.83
CA ALA A 109 12.61 -2.63 5.03
C ALA A 109 12.03 -1.59 6.01
N ILE A 110 11.39 -0.52 5.51
CA ILE A 110 10.85 0.57 6.35
C ILE A 110 9.50 0.19 6.99
N VAL A 111 8.64 -0.57 6.28
CA VAL A 111 7.29 -0.93 6.77
C VAL A 111 7.29 -1.58 8.17
N PRO A 112 8.12 -2.58 8.51
CA PRO A 112 8.13 -3.13 9.85
C PRO A 112 8.57 -2.11 10.91
N ILE A 113 9.49 -1.20 10.59
CA ILE A 113 9.96 -0.14 11.50
C ILE A 113 8.83 0.84 11.79
N THR A 114 8.08 1.27 10.77
CA THR A 114 6.93 2.17 10.93
C THR A 114 5.79 1.52 11.71
N ASN A 115 5.54 0.22 11.53
CA ASN A 115 4.54 -0.53 12.27
C ASN A 115 4.88 -0.64 13.76
N ILE A 116 6.16 -0.85 14.10
CA ILE A 116 6.62 -0.85 15.49
C ILE A 116 6.48 0.55 16.09
N GLY A 117 6.91 1.59 15.38
CA GLY A 117 6.78 2.98 15.81
C GLY A 117 5.32 3.37 16.07
N SER A 118 4.41 2.99 15.18
CA SER A 118 2.97 3.27 15.34
C SER A 118 2.37 2.54 16.54
N LYS A 119 2.77 1.29 16.81
CA LYS A 119 2.30 0.53 17.98
C LYS A 119 2.84 1.09 19.31
N LEU A 120 4.04 1.63 19.31
CA LEU A 120 4.65 2.25 20.49
C LEU A 120 4.15 3.68 20.75
N SER A 121 3.65 4.37 19.73
CA SER A 121 3.21 5.78 19.86
C SER A 121 2.04 5.94 20.84
N ILE A 122 1.04 5.04 20.80
CA ILE A 122 -0.12 5.11 21.69
C ILE A 122 0.25 4.94 23.16
N PRO A 123 0.97 3.89 23.59
CA PRO A 123 1.39 3.78 24.98
C PRO A 123 2.32 4.91 25.43
N LEU A 124 3.21 5.41 24.56
CA LEU A 124 4.06 6.55 24.86
C LEU A 124 3.26 7.83 25.12
N ILE A 125 2.25 8.13 24.29
CA ILE A 125 1.37 9.28 24.46
C ILE A 125 0.58 9.20 25.76
N LEU A 126 0.23 7.99 26.23
CA LEU A 126 -0.49 7.80 27.49
C LEU A 126 0.44 7.85 28.71
N ILE A 127 1.67 7.34 28.58
CA ILE A 127 2.63 7.27 29.69
C ILE A 127 3.24 8.65 29.99
N VAL A 128 3.59 9.45 28.98
CA VAL A 128 4.26 10.75 29.19
C VAL A 128 3.44 11.72 30.07
N PRO A 129 2.13 11.93 29.84
CA PRO A 129 1.32 12.75 30.75
C PRO A 129 1.22 12.16 32.16
N SER A 130 1.11 10.82 32.29
CA SER A 130 1.01 10.14 33.56
C SER A 130 2.29 10.29 34.42
N VAL A 131 3.44 10.17 33.78
CA VAL A 131 4.74 10.38 34.42
C VAL A 131 4.92 11.85 34.82
N SER A 132 4.49 12.80 34.00
CA SER A 132 4.54 14.23 34.29
C SER A 132 3.62 14.62 35.45
N PHE A 133 2.55 13.87 35.68
CA PHE A 133 1.64 14.07 36.79
C PHE A 133 2.19 13.48 38.14
N ILE A 134 2.96 12.40 38.04
CA ILE A 134 3.51 11.68 39.23
C ILE A 134 4.84 12.30 39.69
N LEU A 135 5.64 12.88 38.76
CA LEU A 135 6.91 13.52 39.11
C LEU A 135 6.66 14.86 39.83
N PRO A 136 7.17 15.04 41.07
CA PRO A 136 7.05 16.32 41.77
C PRO A 136 7.72 17.42 40.95
N LYS A 137 7.07 18.60 40.93
CA LYS A 137 7.49 19.77 40.15
C LYS A 137 8.94 20.24 40.40
N ASN A 138 9.60 19.69 41.40
CA ASN A 138 10.97 20.03 41.85
C ASN A 138 12.04 19.12 41.24
N PHE A 139 11.67 18.16 40.34
CA PHE A 139 12.64 17.25 39.73
C PHE A 139 13.23 17.80 38.44
N VAL A 140 12.79 18.96 37.94
CA VAL A 140 13.45 19.64 36.82
C VAL A 140 14.71 20.30 37.36
N PRO A 141 15.94 19.81 37.05
CA PRO A 141 17.16 20.49 37.46
C PRO A 141 17.12 21.90 36.85
N SER A 142 17.27 22.90 37.72
CA SER A 142 17.39 24.30 37.33
C SER A 142 18.58 24.46 36.37
N LEU A 143 18.30 24.50 35.09
CA LEU A 143 19.23 24.97 34.05
C LEU A 143 19.29 26.50 34.03
N LYS A 144 18.88 27.16 35.12
CA LYS A 144 19.01 28.58 35.29
C LYS A 144 20.26 28.87 36.06
N SER A 145 21.17 29.58 35.45
CA SER A 145 22.37 30.22 35.98
C SER A 145 23.70 29.49 35.84
N ARG A 146 24.25 29.52 34.65
CA ARG A 146 25.68 29.74 34.42
C ARG A 146 25.87 30.64 33.20
N SER A 147 25.43 31.85 33.33
CA SER A 147 25.99 32.97 32.56
C SER A 147 26.36 34.03 33.58
N LEU A 148 27.58 34.52 33.48
CA LEU A 148 28.25 35.58 34.20
C LEU A 148 29.24 35.08 35.28
N LEU A 149 30.46 34.93 34.83
CA LEU A 149 31.64 35.75 35.16
C LEU A 149 32.80 35.32 34.27
#